data_66bdee544da402fb08c3427786fab3a3
#
_entry.id   66bdee544da402fb08c3427786fab3a3
#
_cell.length_a   1.000
_cell.length_b   1.000
_cell.length_c   1.000
_cell.angle_alpha   90.00
_cell.angle_beta   90.00
_cell.angle_gamma   90.00
#
_symmetry.space_group_name_H-M   'P 1'
#
loop_
_entity.id
_entity.type
_entity.pdbx_description
1 polymer ?
#
loop_
_entity_poly.entity_id
_entity_poly.type
_entity_poly.pdbx_seq_one_letter_code
_entity_poly.pdbx_strand_id
1 'polypeptide(L)'
;MAPPCRPSVDWLTEHTRRDFAASKKKHLLITGQKRIGKSTLLQQILGERSPFLQSGLLLDENNQPKSVYLRQPNGGFSFLIGSRTAVGMKPKIHVLNSVGVRCAQQLLASPEEIVGIDEIGFLEQSCEAYQQQLLTIFREKSVIAAVRKDSYPFLQQLLSDPSSFVVDLDNFCKD
;
A
#
# COMPACT_ATOMS: atom_id res chain seq x y z
N MET A 1 10.08 -6.94 -32.93
CA MET A 1 8.95 -7.16 -32.04
C MET A 1 8.63 -5.85 -31.35
N ALA A 2 7.44 -5.33 -31.53
CA ALA A 2 7.02 -4.18 -30.74
C ALA A 2 6.92 -4.63 -29.26
N PRO A 3 7.38 -3.82 -28.27
CA PRO A 3 7.17 -4.16 -26.89
C PRO A 3 5.66 -4.31 -26.65
N PRO A 4 5.23 -5.25 -25.81
CA PRO A 4 3.81 -5.43 -25.50
C PRO A 4 3.25 -4.09 -25.00
N CYS A 5 2.13 -3.70 -25.57
CA CYS A 5 1.52 -2.40 -25.32
C CYS A 5 0.96 -2.42 -23.88
N ARG A 6 1.75 -1.93 -22.93
CA ARG A 6 1.27 -1.73 -21.55
C ARG A 6 0.09 -0.76 -21.59
N PRO A 7 -1.06 -1.12 -20.98
CA PRO A 7 -2.20 -0.21 -20.95
C PRO A 7 -1.83 1.13 -20.32
N SER A 8 -2.44 2.22 -20.79
CA SER A 8 -2.26 3.53 -20.16
C SER A 8 -2.78 3.54 -18.72
N VAL A 9 -2.27 4.43 -17.91
CA VAL A 9 -2.73 4.59 -16.51
C VAL A 9 -4.22 4.93 -16.47
N ASP A 10 -4.69 5.74 -17.40
CA ASP A 10 -6.11 6.11 -17.49
C ASP A 10 -6.99 4.92 -17.78
N TRP A 11 -6.60 4.09 -18.75
CA TRP A 11 -7.32 2.85 -19.04
C TRP A 11 -7.34 1.89 -17.85
N LEU A 12 -6.19 1.69 -17.19
CA LEU A 12 -6.10 0.86 -15.97
C LEU A 12 -6.99 1.39 -14.85
N THR A 13 -7.04 2.71 -14.68
CA THR A 13 -7.85 3.36 -13.66
C THR A 13 -9.34 3.13 -13.91
N GLU A 14 -9.82 3.39 -15.11
CA GLU A 14 -11.20 3.18 -15.54
C GLU A 14 -11.60 1.69 -15.43
N HIS A 15 -10.77 0.81 -15.95
CA HIS A 15 -10.99 -0.63 -15.91
C HIS A 15 -11.08 -1.17 -14.49
N THR A 16 -10.13 -0.79 -13.64
CA THR A 16 -10.09 -1.20 -12.23
C THR A 16 -11.29 -0.67 -11.45
N ARG A 17 -11.67 0.59 -11.64
CA ARG A 17 -12.85 1.18 -10.98
C ARG A 17 -14.13 0.44 -11.34
N ARG A 18 -14.32 0.16 -12.63
CA ARG A 18 -15.50 -0.57 -13.12
C ARG A 18 -15.57 -1.98 -12.55
N ASP A 19 -14.47 -2.72 -12.60
CA ASP A 19 -14.43 -4.11 -12.17
C ASP A 19 -14.55 -4.23 -10.64
N PHE A 20 -13.92 -3.31 -9.91
CA PHE A 20 -14.07 -3.21 -8.45
C PHE A 20 -15.53 -2.91 -8.07
N ALA A 21 -16.18 -1.95 -8.70
CA ALA A 21 -17.58 -1.63 -8.46
C ALA A 21 -18.49 -2.84 -8.77
N ALA A 22 -18.26 -3.55 -9.87
CA ALA A 22 -19.01 -4.73 -10.25
C ALA A 22 -18.81 -5.90 -9.26
N SER A 23 -17.65 -6.01 -8.65
CA SER A 23 -17.31 -7.06 -7.68
C SER A 23 -18.11 -6.99 -6.38
N LYS A 24 -18.62 -5.80 -6.02
CA LYS A 24 -19.28 -5.50 -4.73
C LYS A 24 -18.40 -5.81 -3.51
N LYS A 25 -17.09 -5.88 -3.70
CA LYS A 25 -16.12 -6.07 -2.62
C LYS A 25 -15.90 -4.78 -1.85
N LYS A 26 -15.50 -4.91 -0.59
CA LYS A 26 -15.29 -3.77 0.31
C LYS A 26 -13.94 -3.09 0.09
N HIS A 27 -12.91 -3.87 -0.24
CA HIS A 27 -11.54 -3.40 -0.37
C HIS A 27 -11.02 -3.60 -1.78
N LEU A 28 -10.14 -2.70 -2.22
CA LEU A 28 -9.36 -2.84 -3.45
C LEU A 28 -7.88 -2.95 -3.10
N LEU A 29 -7.26 -4.06 -3.44
CA LEU A 29 -5.83 -4.30 -3.23
C LEU A 29 -5.11 -4.35 -4.57
N ILE A 30 -4.11 -3.50 -4.74
CA ILE A 30 -3.30 -3.41 -5.95
C ILE A 30 -1.95 -4.06 -5.64
N THR A 31 -1.61 -5.12 -6.35
CA THR A 31 -0.35 -5.85 -6.19
C THR A 31 0.42 -5.97 -7.51
N GLY A 32 1.61 -6.54 -7.46
CA GLY A 32 2.51 -6.71 -8.59
C GLY A 32 3.96 -6.42 -8.21
N GLN A 33 4.86 -6.57 -9.17
CA GLN A 33 6.29 -6.35 -8.99
C GLN A 33 6.62 -4.93 -8.50
N LYS A 34 7.83 -4.76 -7.99
CA LYS A 34 8.34 -3.43 -7.63
C LYS A 34 8.33 -2.49 -8.84
N ARG A 35 8.00 -1.21 -8.62
CA ARG A 35 8.01 -0.15 -9.65
C ARG A 35 7.04 -0.39 -10.82
N ILE A 36 6.08 -1.31 -10.69
CA ILE A 36 5.11 -1.58 -11.75
C ILE A 36 4.01 -0.51 -11.87
N GLY A 37 3.94 0.44 -10.92
CA GLY A 37 2.97 1.54 -10.94
C GLY A 37 1.80 1.39 -9.98
N LYS A 38 1.92 0.56 -8.93
CA LYS A 38 0.88 0.39 -7.88
C LYS A 38 0.46 1.70 -7.26
N SER A 39 1.44 2.50 -6.79
CA SER A 39 1.19 3.80 -6.15
C SER A 39 0.52 4.79 -7.09
N THR A 40 0.92 4.80 -8.36
CA THR A 40 0.30 5.67 -9.36
C THR A 40 -1.17 5.31 -9.58
N LEU A 41 -1.48 4.03 -9.75
CA LEU A 41 -2.85 3.56 -9.92
C LEU A 41 -3.69 3.83 -8.65
N LEU A 42 -3.13 3.56 -7.47
CA LEU A 42 -3.78 3.82 -6.19
C LEU A 42 -4.18 5.31 -6.09
N GLN A 43 -3.24 6.22 -6.34
CA GLN A 43 -3.49 7.66 -6.25
C GLN A 43 -4.55 8.13 -7.25
N GLN A 44 -4.52 7.61 -8.48
CA GLN A 44 -5.53 7.91 -9.50
C GLN A 44 -6.94 7.43 -9.08
N ILE A 45 -7.04 6.26 -8.48
CA ILE A 45 -8.32 5.70 -8.03
C ILE A 45 -8.81 6.43 -6.79
N LEU A 46 -7.94 6.66 -5.81
CA LEU A 46 -8.28 7.28 -4.53
C LEU A 46 -8.70 8.74 -4.70
N GLY A 47 -8.03 9.49 -5.59
CA GLY A 47 -8.22 10.93 -5.77
C GLY A 47 -7.55 11.77 -4.68
N GLU A 48 -7.57 13.08 -4.86
CA GLU A 48 -6.84 14.03 -3.99
C GLU A 48 -7.49 14.24 -2.61
N ARG A 49 -8.76 13.91 -2.46
CA ARG A 49 -9.53 14.22 -1.24
C ARG A 49 -9.54 13.13 -0.20
N SER A 50 -9.20 11.91 -0.57
CA SER A 50 -9.24 10.80 0.36
C SER A 50 -7.96 10.74 1.19
N PRO A 51 -8.06 10.59 2.51
CA PRO A 51 -6.89 10.47 3.37
C PRO A 51 -6.18 9.15 3.10
N PHE A 52 -4.86 9.17 3.15
CA PHE A 52 -4.08 7.95 3.00
C PHE A 52 -2.81 7.93 3.83
N LEU A 53 -2.43 6.74 4.26
CA LEU A 53 -1.19 6.47 4.94
C LEU A 53 -0.14 6.10 3.90
N GLN A 54 0.94 6.86 3.83
CA GLN A 54 1.93 6.71 2.78
C GLN A 54 3.30 6.34 3.33
N SER A 55 3.93 5.32 2.75
CA SER A 55 5.35 5.06 2.92
C SER A 55 6.15 5.70 1.79
N GLY A 56 7.24 6.35 2.13
CA GLY A 56 8.18 6.94 1.17
C GLY A 56 9.52 6.23 1.21
N LEU A 57 10.11 5.99 0.04
CA LEU A 57 11.44 5.42 -0.10
C LEU A 57 12.46 6.52 -0.37
N LEU A 58 13.50 6.60 0.45
CA LEU A 58 14.67 7.43 0.20
C LEU A 58 15.77 6.58 -0.44
N LEU A 59 16.33 7.08 -1.54
CA LEU A 59 17.44 6.45 -2.25
C LEU A 59 18.77 7.10 -1.84
N ASP A 60 19.85 6.33 -1.93
CA ASP A 60 21.22 6.84 -1.80
C ASP A 60 21.75 7.41 -3.15
N GLU A 61 23.01 7.84 -3.14
CA GLU A 61 23.69 8.42 -4.31
C GLU A 61 23.75 7.46 -5.51
N ASN A 62 23.64 6.16 -5.28
CA ASN A 62 23.64 5.11 -6.29
C ASN A 62 22.23 4.63 -6.69
N ASN A 63 21.18 5.40 -6.37
CA ASN A 63 19.78 5.03 -6.58
C ASN A 63 19.35 3.72 -5.89
N GLN A 64 20.02 3.35 -4.79
CA GLN A 64 19.66 2.17 -4.00
C GLN A 64 18.81 2.57 -2.79
N PRO A 65 17.85 1.71 -2.37
CA PRO A 65 17.03 1.96 -1.20
C PRO A 65 17.89 2.21 0.05
N LYS A 66 17.79 3.38 0.66
CA LYS A 66 18.52 3.78 1.87
C LYS A 66 17.63 3.68 3.11
N SER A 67 16.45 4.24 3.03
CA SER A 67 15.53 4.36 4.18
C SER A 67 14.08 4.36 3.71
N VAL A 68 13.17 3.97 4.61
CA VAL A 68 11.73 4.06 4.40
C VAL A 68 11.12 4.93 5.49
N TYR A 69 10.27 5.85 5.09
CA TYR A 69 9.55 6.76 5.96
C TYR A 69 8.05 6.51 5.88
N LEU A 70 7.36 6.67 7.00
CA LEU A 70 5.91 6.70 7.07
C LEU A 70 5.46 8.14 7.26
N ARG A 71 4.58 8.62 6.39
CA ARG A 71 4.01 9.97 6.45
C ARG A 71 2.67 9.96 7.16
N GLN A 72 2.43 10.95 8.01
CA GLN A 72 1.13 11.14 8.64
C GLN A 72 0.02 11.38 7.61
N PRO A 73 -1.20 10.85 7.82
CA PRO A 73 -2.29 10.98 6.87
C PRO A 73 -2.67 12.42 6.52
N ASN A 74 -2.50 13.33 7.45
CA ASN A 74 -2.85 14.76 7.30
C ASN A 74 -1.71 15.63 6.77
N GLY A 75 -0.66 15.03 6.19
CA GLY A 75 0.46 15.77 5.61
C GLY A 75 1.43 16.39 6.62
N GLY A 76 1.44 15.90 7.86
CA GLY A 76 2.37 16.32 8.91
C GLY A 76 3.78 15.73 8.75
N PHE A 77 4.35 15.28 9.86
CA PHE A 77 5.71 14.74 9.91
C PHE A 77 5.82 13.38 9.21
N SER A 78 7.04 13.08 8.77
CA SER A 78 7.43 11.75 8.30
C SER A 78 8.36 11.11 9.33
N PHE A 79 8.17 9.81 9.57
CA PHE A 79 8.91 9.05 10.57
C PHE A 79 9.70 7.93 9.91
N LEU A 80 10.96 7.78 10.30
CA LEU A 80 11.82 6.71 9.80
C LEU A 80 11.34 5.35 10.32
N ILE A 81 10.85 4.49 9.42
CA ILE A 81 10.32 3.17 9.76
C ILE A 81 11.18 2.01 9.27
N GLY A 82 12.15 2.26 8.41
CA GLY A 82 13.09 1.26 7.92
C GLY A 82 14.41 1.86 7.50
N SER A 83 15.49 1.12 7.69
CA SER A 83 16.85 1.52 7.29
C SER A 83 17.58 0.35 6.66
N ARG A 84 18.38 0.64 5.62
CA ARG A 84 19.26 -0.34 5.02
C ARG A 84 20.41 -0.70 5.95
N THR A 85 20.68 -2.00 6.04
CA THR A 85 21.81 -2.58 6.75
C THR A 85 22.62 -3.43 5.78
N ALA A 86 23.75 -4.00 6.24
CA ALA A 86 24.56 -4.93 5.44
C ALA A 86 23.78 -6.15 4.93
N VAL A 87 22.70 -6.55 5.62
CA VAL A 87 21.86 -7.70 5.28
C VAL A 87 20.49 -7.31 4.67
N GLY A 88 20.34 -6.06 4.25
CA GLY A 88 19.12 -5.57 3.62
C GLY A 88 18.36 -4.53 4.43
N MET A 89 17.16 -4.20 3.99
CA MET A 89 16.28 -3.24 4.67
C MET A 89 15.70 -3.87 5.94
N LYS A 90 15.87 -3.20 7.08
CA LYS A 90 15.32 -3.63 8.37
C LYS A 90 14.27 -2.67 8.91
N PRO A 91 13.16 -3.17 9.46
CA PRO A 91 12.14 -2.34 10.08
C PRO A 91 12.63 -1.73 11.41
N LYS A 92 12.14 -0.53 11.70
CA LYS A 92 12.19 0.09 13.02
C LYS A 92 10.96 -0.35 13.81
N ILE A 93 10.98 -1.56 14.34
CA ILE A 93 9.81 -2.24 14.93
C ILE A 93 9.13 -1.39 16.01
N HIS A 94 9.90 -0.79 16.92
CA HIS A 94 9.33 0.06 17.98
C HIS A 94 8.68 1.34 17.43
N VAL A 95 9.19 1.90 16.32
CA VAL A 95 8.58 3.07 15.67
C VAL A 95 7.26 2.68 15.02
N LEU A 96 7.21 1.60 14.27
CA LEU A 96 5.97 1.11 13.67
C LEU A 96 4.93 0.75 14.73
N ASN A 97 5.32 0.03 15.80
CA ASN A 97 4.41 -0.36 16.88
C ASN A 97 3.99 0.80 17.81
N SER A 98 4.55 1.99 17.67
CA SER A 98 4.17 3.16 18.43
C SER A 98 3.67 4.30 17.54
N VAL A 99 4.57 4.94 16.79
CA VAL A 99 4.23 6.05 15.89
C VAL A 99 3.39 5.59 14.72
N GLY A 100 3.71 4.43 14.12
CA GLY A 100 2.94 3.83 13.05
C GLY A 100 1.49 3.56 13.47
N VAL A 101 1.31 2.99 14.66
CA VAL A 101 -0.02 2.77 15.25
C VAL A 101 -0.79 4.10 15.37
N ARG A 102 -0.15 5.18 15.86
CA ARG A 102 -0.81 6.50 15.96
C ARG A 102 -1.17 7.06 14.58
N CYS A 103 -0.31 6.93 13.60
CA CYS A 103 -0.64 7.35 12.22
C CYS A 103 -1.83 6.57 11.65
N ALA A 104 -1.88 5.27 11.90
CA ALA A 104 -3.00 4.42 11.49
C ALA A 104 -4.30 4.78 12.24
N GLN A 105 -4.22 5.12 13.52
CA GLN A 105 -5.35 5.63 14.30
C GLN A 105 -5.88 6.97 13.76
N GLN A 106 -5.00 7.87 13.34
CA GLN A 106 -5.40 9.12 12.68
C GLN A 106 -6.15 8.84 11.37
N LEU A 107 -5.69 7.87 10.58
CA LEU A 107 -6.40 7.45 9.37
C LEU A 107 -7.78 6.87 9.71
N LEU A 108 -7.86 6.01 10.72
CA LEU A 108 -9.11 5.42 11.18
C LEU A 108 -10.10 6.49 11.67
N ALA A 109 -9.62 7.52 12.37
CA ALA A 109 -10.43 8.62 12.90
C ALA A 109 -10.90 9.62 11.83
N SER A 110 -10.42 9.55 10.60
CA SER A 110 -10.89 10.43 9.52
C SER A 110 -12.39 10.23 9.26
N PRO A 111 -13.15 11.27 8.88
CA PRO A 111 -14.57 11.12 8.60
C PRO A 111 -14.87 10.32 7.33
N GLU A 112 -13.88 10.16 6.46
CA GLU A 112 -14.04 9.50 5.18
C GLU A 112 -14.24 7.99 5.34
N GLU A 113 -15.18 7.42 4.58
CA GLU A 113 -15.43 5.97 4.58
C GLU A 113 -14.36 5.21 3.78
N ILE A 114 -13.78 5.87 2.77
CA ILE A 114 -12.74 5.28 1.90
C ILE A 114 -11.39 5.90 2.26
N VAL A 115 -10.43 5.05 2.55
CA VAL A 115 -9.06 5.47 2.90
C VAL A 115 -8.03 4.69 2.08
N GLY A 116 -6.85 5.29 1.92
CA GLY A 116 -5.74 4.68 1.19
C GLY A 116 -4.59 4.24 2.07
N ILE A 117 -3.88 3.19 1.65
CA ILE A 117 -2.62 2.76 2.27
C ILE A 117 -1.61 2.42 1.18
N ASP A 118 -0.50 3.12 1.15
CA ASP A 118 0.58 2.94 0.17
C ASP A 118 1.95 2.93 0.87
N GLU A 119 2.58 1.84 1.01
CA GLU A 119 2.44 0.44 0.62
C GLU A 119 2.42 -0.45 1.88
N ILE A 120 1.68 -1.55 1.86
CA ILE A 120 1.80 -2.60 2.88
C ILE A 120 2.81 -3.63 2.38
N GLY A 121 3.89 -3.85 3.12
CA GLY A 121 5.00 -4.68 2.67
C GLY A 121 5.64 -5.53 3.77
N PHE A 122 6.92 -5.82 3.61
CA PHE A 122 7.64 -6.70 4.53
C PHE A 122 8.04 -6.02 5.85
N LEU A 123 8.07 -4.68 5.91
CA LEU A 123 8.43 -3.96 7.14
C LEU A 123 7.42 -4.21 8.26
N GLU A 124 6.17 -4.43 7.90
CA GLU A 124 5.07 -4.71 8.82
C GLU A 124 5.12 -6.12 9.40
N GLN A 125 5.85 -7.06 8.79
CA GLN A 125 5.85 -8.48 9.15
C GLN A 125 6.11 -8.76 10.63
N SER A 126 7.01 -8.00 11.26
CA SER A 126 7.39 -8.18 12.67
C SER A 126 6.76 -7.13 13.60
N CYS A 127 5.76 -6.40 13.14
CA CYS A 127 5.17 -5.27 13.85
C CYS A 127 3.71 -5.57 14.22
N GLU A 128 3.50 -6.47 15.17
CA GLU A 128 2.16 -7.00 15.52
C GLU A 128 1.16 -5.90 15.88
N ALA A 129 1.54 -4.94 16.72
CA ALA A 129 0.63 -3.86 17.11
C ALA A 129 0.20 -3.01 15.90
N TYR A 130 1.11 -2.75 14.98
CA TYR A 130 0.82 -2.03 13.75
C TYR A 130 -0.08 -2.86 12.82
N GLN A 131 0.20 -4.17 12.65
CA GLN A 131 -0.67 -5.07 11.89
C GLN A 131 -2.10 -5.09 12.42
N GLN A 132 -2.26 -5.20 13.75
CA GLN A 132 -3.59 -5.18 14.38
C GLN A 132 -4.33 -3.87 14.12
N GLN A 133 -3.62 -2.75 14.13
CA GLN A 133 -4.21 -1.46 13.82
C GLN A 133 -4.62 -1.36 12.34
N LEU A 134 -3.82 -1.88 11.41
CA LEU A 134 -4.19 -1.98 10.00
C LEU A 134 -5.44 -2.85 9.82
N LEU A 135 -5.51 -4.02 10.45
CA LEU A 135 -6.69 -4.88 10.40
C LEU A 135 -7.94 -4.19 10.96
N THR A 136 -7.79 -3.32 11.97
CA THR A 136 -8.89 -2.49 12.47
C THR A 136 -9.39 -1.52 11.40
N ILE A 137 -8.48 -0.88 10.66
CA ILE A 137 -8.87 -0.02 9.53
C ILE A 137 -9.65 -0.84 8.48
N PHE A 138 -9.18 -2.03 8.11
CA PHE A 138 -9.89 -2.91 7.17
C PHE A 138 -11.29 -3.31 7.66
N ARG A 139 -11.48 -3.50 8.95
CA ARG A 139 -12.82 -3.79 9.51
C ARG A 139 -13.77 -2.58 9.43
N GLU A 140 -13.28 -1.41 9.77
CA GLU A 140 -14.11 -0.20 9.95
C GLU A 140 -14.29 0.61 8.66
N LYS A 141 -13.35 0.54 7.73
CA LYS A 141 -13.28 1.37 6.52
C LYS A 141 -13.26 0.53 5.25
N SER A 142 -13.61 1.15 4.13
CA SER A 142 -13.26 0.64 2.79
C SER A 142 -11.82 1.07 2.48
N VAL A 143 -10.96 0.11 2.17
CA VAL A 143 -9.53 0.36 1.97
C VAL A 143 -9.14 0.18 0.51
N ILE A 144 -8.42 1.15 -0.04
CA ILE A 144 -7.70 1.01 -1.30
C ILE A 144 -6.21 0.99 -0.96
N ALA A 145 -5.53 -0.13 -1.19
CA ALA A 145 -4.15 -0.29 -0.77
C ALA A 145 -3.25 -0.83 -1.87
N ALA A 146 -2.02 -0.33 -1.91
CA ALA A 146 -0.92 -0.99 -2.59
C ALA A 146 -0.33 -2.04 -1.63
N VAL A 147 -0.32 -3.30 -2.07
CA VAL A 147 0.18 -4.43 -1.28
C VAL A 147 1.33 -5.09 -2.04
N ARG A 148 2.44 -5.27 -1.36
CA ARG A 148 3.60 -5.92 -1.93
C ARG A 148 3.30 -7.38 -2.28
N LYS A 149 3.74 -7.81 -3.44
CA LYS A 149 3.63 -9.21 -3.86
C LYS A 149 4.72 -10.03 -3.16
N ASP A 150 4.37 -10.61 -2.03
CA ASP A 150 5.28 -11.39 -1.21
C ASP A 150 4.52 -12.50 -0.46
N SER A 151 5.24 -13.52 0.03
CA SER A 151 4.67 -14.69 0.70
C SER A 151 4.50 -14.54 2.22
N TYR A 152 4.69 -13.34 2.77
CA TYR A 152 4.51 -13.12 4.21
C TYR A 152 3.07 -13.35 4.66
N PRO A 153 2.85 -14.04 5.80
CA PRO A 153 1.51 -14.42 6.26
C PRO A 153 0.53 -13.26 6.33
N PHE A 154 0.97 -12.11 6.83
CA PHE A 154 0.12 -10.92 6.94
C PHE A 154 -0.35 -10.42 5.56
N LEU A 155 0.54 -10.37 4.56
CA LEU A 155 0.18 -9.97 3.21
C LEU A 155 -0.76 -10.98 2.56
N GLN A 156 -0.51 -12.27 2.75
CA GLN A 156 -1.38 -13.34 2.25
C GLN A 156 -2.77 -13.29 2.90
N GLN A 157 -2.86 -12.98 4.17
CA GLN A 157 -4.15 -12.76 4.86
C GLN A 157 -4.96 -11.67 4.19
N LEU A 158 -4.35 -10.52 3.86
CA LEU A 158 -5.03 -9.41 3.19
C LEU A 158 -5.44 -9.77 1.76
N LEU A 159 -4.54 -10.39 0.99
CA LEU A 159 -4.76 -10.73 -0.42
C LEU A 159 -5.79 -11.85 -0.61
N SER A 160 -5.97 -12.74 0.37
CA SER A 160 -6.93 -13.84 0.34
C SER A 160 -8.27 -13.53 1.03
N ASP A 161 -8.42 -12.33 1.59
CA ASP A 161 -9.65 -11.93 2.26
C ASP A 161 -10.83 -11.90 1.24
N PRO A 162 -11.95 -12.58 1.52
CA PRO A 162 -13.09 -12.61 0.60
C PRO A 162 -13.70 -11.24 0.31
N SER A 163 -13.53 -10.27 1.20
CA SER A 163 -14.00 -8.89 1.00
C SER A 163 -13.02 -8.01 0.19
N SER A 164 -11.89 -8.55 -0.21
CA SER A 164 -10.90 -7.88 -1.04
C SER A 164 -11.04 -8.21 -2.52
N PHE A 165 -11.05 -7.18 -3.36
CA PHE A 165 -10.86 -7.29 -4.81
C PHE A 165 -9.39 -7.04 -5.11
N VAL A 166 -8.70 -8.03 -5.66
CA VAL A 166 -7.25 -7.96 -5.90
C VAL A 166 -6.98 -7.72 -7.38
N VAL A 167 -6.21 -6.68 -7.68
CA VAL A 167 -5.70 -6.38 -9.01
C VAL A 167 -4.20 -6.61 -9.03
N ASP A 168 -3.76 -7.63 -9.75
CA ASP A 168 -2.35 -7.92 -9.97
C ASP A 168 -1.88 -7.28 -11.27
N LEU A 169 -1.08 -6.22 -11.15
CA LEU A 169 -0.60 -5.47 -12.31
C LEU A 169 0.34 -6.25 -13.22
N ASP A 170 0.95 -7.33 -12.72
CA ASP A 170 1.77 -8.21 -13.56
C ASP A 170 0.93 -8.90 -14.64
N ASN A 171 -0.37 -9.08 -14.43
CA ASN A 171 -1.25 -9.70 -15.42
C ASN A 171 -1.52 -8.80 -16.63
N PHE A 172 -1.31 -7.50 -16.53
CA PHE A 172 -1.45 -6.54 -17.63
C PHE A 172 -0.16 -6.32 -18.42
N CYS A 173 0.92 -6.98 -17.99
CA CYS A 173 2.25 -6.88 -18.61
C CYS A 173 2.71 -8.22 -19.20
N LYS A 174 1.83 -9.22 -19.27
CA LYS A 174 2.14 -10.51 -19.90
C LYS A 174 1.89 -10.43 -21.41
N ASP A 175 2.89 -10.87 -22.16
CA ASP A 175 2.88 -11.06 -23.61
C ASP A 175 1.84 -12.11 -24.04
#